data_d45c33bd03818de290b8198daad30ef3
#
_entry.id   d45c33bd03818de290b8198daad30ef3
#
_cell.length_a   1.000
_cell.length_b   1.000
_cell.length_c   1.000
_cell.angle_alpha   90.00
_cell.angle_beta   90.00
_cell.angle_gamma   90.00
#
_symmetry.space_group_name_H-M   'P 1'
#
loop_
_entity.id
_entity.type
_entity.pdbx_description
1 polymer ?
#
loop_
_entity_poly.entity_id
_entity_poly.type
_entity_poly.pdbx_seq_one_letter_code
_entity_poly.pdbx_strand_id
1 'polypeptide(L)'
;ADSAALLHFLYFFVSDEGKKFKVEAVHVNHCLRGAEAVRDENFAKSFCDKFGIKLHIERVDVKDIALKNKIGTEEAGRIARYKIFESLMKKDTEKIATAHTLSDRCETFIFNLLRGASLKGLCSIPPVRDKIIRPLIDITRSEIEEYCLDNGLDYIHDSTNFEKDYTRNKIRLDVIPSLKKINPDFEKSVLKTLCLISEDENFLENQSKKALDFIRTEDGFDAEKFKNLPQCLKSRCGVKIIKESSGISPEKKHVDLLCEIAEKTGAVTLPKNVRVTCKNGIIKISKKMDKKSELWEYPLKNFNNLTERKTNIIIKVTPFSECKNTINCVYRKNVINLEKLPPGCVIRNRRTGDRFTLPFRKVTKSVKKLMNEFKIPEKLRDEIALIAFGNEVLWIEGIGASAKCIADKRTEKAAVIYKEGTK
;
A
#
# COMPACT_ATOMS: atom_id res chain seq x y z
N ALA A 1 36.17 -2.69 10.27
CA ALA A 1 36.64 -1.36 10.73
C ALA A 1 35.43 -0.53 11.19
N ASP A 2 34.45 -0.23 10.32
CA ASP A 2 33.42 0.78 10.51
C ASP A 2 32.63 0.64 11.83
N SER A 3 32.15 -0.57 12.15
CA SER A 3 31.40 -0.83 13.39
C SER A 3 32.28 -0.78 14.65
N ALA A 4 33.54 -1.21 14.56
CA ALA A 4 34.48 -1.14 15.67
C ALA A 4 34.85 0.31 15.99
N ALA A 5 35.18 1.11 14.96
CA ALA A 5 35.46 2.55 15.09
C ALA A 5 34.26 3.30 15.69
N LEU A 6 33.04 3.06 15.19
CA LEU A 6 31.82 3.69 15.71
C LEU A 6 31.60 3.37 17.19
N LEU A 7 31.74 2.10 17.57
CA LEU A 7 31.49 1.67 18.96
C LEU A 7 32.53 2.25 19.89
N HIS A 8 33.82 2.22 19.49
CA HIS A 8 34.92 2.82 20.24
C HIS A 8 34.73 4.33 20.42
N PHE A 9 34.46 5.06 19.33
CA PHE A 9 34.19 6.49 19.38
C PHE A 9 33.04 6.83 20.31
N LEU A 10 31.90 6.15 20.20
CA LEU A 10 30.73 6.41 21.04
C LEU A 10 31.01 6.13 22.52
N TYR A 11 31.78 5.07 22.83
CA TYR A 11 32.15 4.72 24.19
C TYR A 11 33.00 5.84 24.83
N PHE A 12 34.03 6.31 24.17
CA PHE A 12 34.87 7.37 24.68
C PHE A 12 34.21 8.74 24.71
N PHE A 13 33.42 9.05 23.68
CA PHE A 13 32.63 10.29 23.64
C PHE A 13 31.68 10.43 24.83
N VAL A 14 31.10 9.32 25.27
CA VAL A 14 30.24 9.29 26.46
C VAL A 14 31.03 9.46 27.74
N SER A 15 32.21 8.86 27.81
CA SER A 15 33.07 8.89 29.00
C SER A 15 33.70 10.25 29.26
N ASP A 16 34.18 10.94 28.21
CA ASP A 16 34.92 12.21 28.32
C ASP A 16 34.05 13.41 28.63
N GLU A 17 32.82 13.44 28.11
CA GLU A 17 31.96 14.63 28.28
C GLU A 17 30.97 14.55 29.47
N GLY A 18 31.06 13.55 30.33
CA GLY A 18 30.16 13.40 31.48
C GLY A 18 28.68 13.23 31.08
N LYS A 19 28.42 12.88 29.83
CA LYS A 19 27.08 12.76 29.27
C LYS A 19 26.36 11.54 29.81
N LYS A 20 25.11 11.72 30.21
CA LYS A 20 24.28 10.68 30.85
C LYS A 20 23.65 9.71 29.83
N PHE A 21 24.35 9.26 28.79
CA PHE A 21 23.81 8.16 27.98
C PHE A 21 24.67 6.91 28.12
N LYS A 22 23.98 5.80 27.93
CA LYS A 22 24.55 4.47 27.97
C LYS A 22 24.68 3.95 26.54
N VAL A 23 25.85 3.39 26.21
CA VAL A 23 26.09 2.70 24.94
C VAL A 23 25.94 1.22 25.15
N GLU A 24 25.15 0.56 24.34
CA GLU A 24 25.01 -0.90 24.25
C GLU A 24 25.23 -1.31 22.80
N ALA A 25 25.81 -2.47 22.55
CA ALA A 25 26.07 -3.00 21.23
C ALA A 25 25.06 -4.09 20.84
N VAL A 26 24.78 -4.21 19.55
CA VAL A 26 23.95 -5.28 18.99
C VAL A 26 24.69 -5.94 17.85
N HIS A 27 24.93 -7.27 17.97
CA HIS A 27 25.43 -8.08 16.88
C HIS A 27 24.33 -8.96 16.32
N VAL A 28 24.08 -8.87 15.00
CA VAL A 28 23.07 -9.68 14.32
C VAL A 28 23.75 -10.72 13.46
N ASN A 29 23.67 -11.98 13.88
CA ASN A 29 24.17 -13.12 13.13
C ASN A 29 23.07 -13.60 12.17
N HIS A 30 23.31 -13.48 10.88
CA HIS A 30 22.35 -13.85 9.83
C HIS A 30 22.30 -15.34 9.50
N CYS A 31 23.10 -16.18 10.16
CA CYS A 31 23.20 -17.62 9.97
C CYS A 31 23.50 -18.05 8.52
N LEU A 32 24.19 -17.21 7.74
CA LEU A 32 24.47 -17.49 6.32
C LEU A 32 25.84 -18.15 6.07
N ARG A 33 26.84 -17.96 6.98
CA ARG A 33 28.25 -18.26 6.72
C ARG A 33 28.90 -19.27 7.68
N GLY A 34 28.12 -20.04 8.42
CA GLY A 34 28.65 -21.08 9.29
C GLY A 34 29.78 -20.58 10.21
N ALA A 35 31.02 -21.08 10.04
CA ALA A 35 32.17 -20.79 10.91
C ALA A 35 32.58 -19.28 10.90
N GLU A 36 32.47 -18.59 9.78
CA GLU A 36 32.78 -17.15 9.71
C GLU A 36 31.82 -16.33 10.58
N ALA A 37 30.53 -16.64 10.56
CA ALA A 37 29.54 -15.97 11.38
C ALA A 37 29.80 -16.14 12.89
N VAL A 38 30.32 -17.32 13.29
CA VAL A 38 30.72 -17.59 14.66
C VAL A 38 31.99 -16.80 15.02
N ARG A 39 32.97 -16.72 14.12
CA ARG A 39 34.18 -15.91 14.30
C ARG A 39 33.80 -14.42 14.52
N ASP A 40 32.92 -13.88 13.70
CA ASP A 40 32.50 -12.49 13.77
C ASP A 40 31.72 -12.20 15.07
N GLU A 41 30.90 -13.16 15.54
CA GLU A 41 30.19 -13.08 16.82
C GLU A 41 31.19 -13.10 18.00
N ASN A 42 32.21 -13.99 17.98
CA ASN A 42 33.24 -14.05 19.01
C ASN A 42 34.09 -12.78 19.05
N PHE A 43 34.42 -12.23 17.89
CA PHE A 43 35.12 -10.95 17.81
C PHE A 43 34.29 -9.83 18.44
N ALA A 44 33.03 -9.70 18.10
CA ALA A 44 32.15 -8.68 18.67
C ALA A 44 32.05 -8.83 20.19
N LYS A 45 32.02 -10.06 20.69
CA LYS A 45 32.03 -10.35 22.13
C LYS A 45 33.33 -9.90 22.81
N SER A 46 34.49 -10.33 22.29
CA SER A 46 35.78 -9.96 22.87
C SER A 46 36.03 -8.45 22.82
N PHE A 47 35.59 -7.78 21.75
CA PHE A 47 35.66 -6.33 21.63
C PHE A 47 34.81 -5.63 22.68
N CYS A 48 33.58 -6.05 22.88
CA CYS A 48 32.69 -5.47 23.88
C CYS A 48 33.17 -5.75 25.32
N ASP A 49 33.68 -6.95 25.59
CA ASP A 49 34.23 -7.34 26.90
C ASP A 49 35.45 -6.47 27.27
N LYS A 50 36.35 -6.16 26.29
CA LYS A 50 37.50 -5.29 26.47
C LYS A 50 37.14 -3.89 27.00
N PHE A 51 36.01 -3.35 26.59
CA PHE A 51 35.54 -2.01 26.97
C PHE A 51 34.38 -2.03 27.97
N GLY A 52 33.96 -3.20 28.48
CA GLY A 52 32.83 -3.31 29.41
C GLY A 52 31.48 -2.89 28.80
N ILE A 53 31.33 -3.01 27.50
CA ILE A 53 30.11 -2.64 26.77
C ILE A 53 29.15 -3.82 26.74
N LYS A 54 27.91 -3.60 27.13
CA LYS A 54 26.89 -4.66 27.06
C LYS A 54 26.57 -4.99 25.60
N LEU A 55 26.73 -6.27 25.25
CA LEU A 55 26.44 -6.82 23.92
C LEU A 55 25.14 -7.63 23.92
N HIS A 56 24.26 -7.33 22.95
CA HIS A 56 23.13 -8.15 22.59
C HIS A 56 23.47 -8.95 21.33
N ILE A 57 23.32 -10.27 21.38
CA ILE A 57 23.57 -11.15 20.25
C ILE A 57 22.23 -11.75 19.81
N GLU A 58 21.87 -11.47 18.55
CA GLU A 58 20.65 -11.95 17.94
C GLU A 58 20.96 -12.80 16.72
N ARG A 59 20.38 -14.00 16.64
CA ARG A 59 20.56 -14.93 15.53
C ARG A 59 19.29 -15.05 14.73
N VAL A 60 19.38 -14.88 13.40
CA VAL A 60 18.22 -14.87 12.51
C VAL A 60 18.51 -15.68 11.26
N ASP A 61 17.63 -16.62 10.92
CA ASP A 61 17.66 -17.31 9.63
C ASP A 61 17.09 -16.41 8.54
N VAL A 62 17.98 -15.71 7.84
CA VAL A 62 17.62 -14.79 6.76
C VAL A 62 17.11 -15.54 5.52
N LYS A 63 17.54 -16.80 5.28
CA LYS A 63 17.05 -17.61 4.15
C LYS A 63 15.56 -17.90 4.29
N ASP A 64 15.12 -18.27 5.49
CA ASP A 64 13.71 -18.53 5.78
C ASP A 64 12.84 -17.27 5.58
N ILE A 65 13.34 -16.12 6.04
CA ILE A 65 12.65 -14.82 5.82
C ILE A 65 12.57 -14.47 4.33
N ALA A 66 13.64 -14.67 3.57
CA ALA A 66 13.68 -14.41 2.14
C ALA A 66 12.66 -15.26 1.38
N LEU A 67 12.59 -16.55 1.69
CA LEU A 67 11.63 -17.50 1.09
C LEU A 67 10.18 -17.13 1.41
N LYS A 68 9.87 -16.89 2.69
CA LYS A 68 8.52 -16.56 3.14
C LYS A 68 7.98 -15.26 2.52
N ASN A 69 8.84 -14.26 2.35
CA ASN A 69 8.44 -12.95 1.83
C ASN A 69 8.69 -12.80 0.32
N LYS A 70 9.28 -13.79 -0.35
CA LYS A 70 9.65 -13.75 -1.77
C LYS A 70 10.52 -12.53 -2.14
N ILE A 71 11.53 -12.26 -1.32
CA ILE A 71 12.49 -11.16 -1.46
C ILE A 71 13.92 -11.68 -1.50
N GLY A 72 14.87 -10.84 -1.92
CA GLY A 72 16.29 -11.19 -1.88
C GLY A 72 16.84 -11.34 -0.45
N THR A 73 17.92 -12.11 -0.29
CA THR A 73 18.57 -12.35 1.01
C THR A 73 19.10 -11.07 1.65
N GLU A 74 19.61 -10.13 0.85
CA GLU A 74 20.09 -8.82 1.35
C GLU A 74 18.94 -8.00 1.95
N GLU A 75 17.80 -7.93 1.25
CA GLU A 75 16.62 -7.23 1.74
C GLU A 75 16.02 -7.91 2.97
N ALA A 76 15.98 -9.24 2.98
CA ALA A 76 15.53 -10.02 4.13
C ALA A 76 16.41 -9.76 5.37
N GLY A 77 17.74 -9.77 5.21
CA GLY A 77 18.69 -9.44 6.26
C GLY A 77 18.52 -8.02 6.80
N ARG A 78 18.28 -7.07 5.91
CA ARG A 78 17.96 -5.69 6.29
C ARG A 78 16.67 -5.60 7.10
N ILE A 79 15.59 -6.23 6.66
CA ILE A 79 14.30 -6.24 7.37
C ILE A 79 14.45 -6.88 8.75
N ALA A 80 15.15 -8.02 8.85
CA ALA A 80 15.41 -8.69 10.10
C ALA A 80 16.17 -7.80 11.09
N ARG A 81 17.23 -7.16 10.63
CA ARG A 81 18.05 -6.24 11.43
C ARG A 81 17.24 -5.10 12.02
N TYR A 82 16.41 -4.44 11.22
CA TYR A 82 15.57 -3.34 11.73
C TYR A 82 14.50 -3.78 12.71
N LYS A 83 13.90 -4.97 12.50
CA LYS A 83 12.95 -5.55 13.48
C LYS A 83 13.62 -5.84 14.83
N ILE A 84 14.85 -6.36 14.81
CA ILE A 84 15.63 -6.58 16.03
C ILE A 84 15.90 -5.24 16.72
N PHE A 85 16.36 -4.24 15.99
CA PHE A 85 16.61 -2.92 16.55
C PHE A 85 15.36 -2.31 17.20
N GLU A 86 14.21 -2.40 16.54
CA GLU A 86 12.93 -1.93 17.08
C GLU A 86 12.54 -2.69 18.37
N SER A 87 12.76 -4.01 18.42
CA SER A 87 12.44 -4.83 19.60
C SER A 87 13.30 -4.55 20.82
N LEU A 88 14.55 -4.10 20.61
CA LEU A 88 15.49 -3.76 21.68
C LEU A 88 15.28 -2.35 22.25
N MET A 89 14.68 -1.45 21.47
CA MET A 89 14.38 -0.09 21.91
C MET A 89 13.16 -0.08 22.82
N LYS A 90 13.37 0.31 24.09
CA LYS A 90 12.31 0.35 25.11
C LYS A 90 11.75 1.75 25.36
N LYS A 91 12.51 2.80 25.05
CA LYS A 91 12.16 4.20 25.30
C LYS A 91 12.22 5.03 24.02
N ASP A 92 11.42 6.09 23.97
CA ASP A 92 11.43 7.01 22.83
C ASP A 92 12.72 7.83 22.70
N THR A 93 13.46 7.97 23.79
CA THR A 93 14.76 8.67 23.83
C THR A 93 15.92 7.84 23.27
N GLU A 94 15.74 6.53 23.12
CA GLU A 94 16.77 5.62 22.59
C GLU A 94 16.95 5.80 21.08
N LYS A 95 18.22 5.70 20.64
CA LYS A 95 18.62 5.81 19.23
C LYS A 95 19.45 4.61 18.83
N ILE A 96 19.34 4.23 17.57
CA ILE A 96 20.19 3.20 16.95
C ILE A 96 21.28 3.91 16.15
N ALA A 97 22.52 3.72 16.52
CA ALA A 97 23.66 4.16 15.73
C ALA A 97 24.08 3.07 14.74
N THR A 98 24.23 3.42 13.47
CA THR A 98 24.73 2.49 12.43
C THR A 98 25.99 3.06 11.77
N ALA A 99 26.93 2.17 11.48
CA ALA A 99 28.25 2.51 10.95
C ALA A 99 28.28 2.71 9.42
N HIS A 100 27.28 3.44 8.88
CA HIS A 100 27.33 3.84 7.48
C HIS A 100 28.32 5.00 7.30
N THR A 101 29.04 4.97 6.20
CA THR A 101 30.15 5.88 5.89
C THR A 101 29.86 6.72 4.64
N LEU A 102 30.76 7.66 4.32
CA LEU A 102 30.68 8.43 3.09
C LEU A 102 30.78 7.53 1.84
N SER A 103 31.55 6.46 1.91
CA SER A 103 31.60 5.48 0.81
C SER A 103 30.25 4.83 0.55
N ASP A 104 29.48 4.49 1.60
CA ASP A 104 28.10 3.96 1.44
C ASP A 104 27.14 4.99 0.84
N ARG A 105 27.34 6.28 1.16
CA ARG A 105 26.57 7.37 0.53
C ARG A 105 26.89 7.49 -0.95
N CYS A 106 28.15 7.43 -1.33
CA CYS A 106 28.60 7.48 -2.73
C CYS A 106 28.06 6.29 -3.52
N GLU A 107 28.14 5.07 -2.97
CA GLU A 107 27.56 3.88 -3.59
C GLU A 107 26.06 4.05 -3.84
N THR A 108 25.34 4.51 -2.82
CA THR A 108 23.88 4.68 -2.90
C THR A 108 23.52 5.82 -3.87
N PHE A 109 24.29 6.90 -3.91
CA PHE A 109 24.11 8.00 -4.84
C PHE A 109 24.24 7.52 -6.30
N ILE A 110 25.33 6.81 -6.63
CA ILE A 110 25.56 6.26 -7.96
C ILE A 110 24.47 5.25 -8.32
N PHE A 111 24.13 4.35 -7.40
CA PHE A 111 23.08 3.35 -7.62
C PHE A 111 21.73 4.00 -7.94
N ASN A 112 21.35 5.03 -7.19
CA ASN A 112 20.10 5.76 -7.40
C ASN A 112 20.13 6.58 -8.70
N LEU A 113 21.27 7.18 -9.05
CA LEU A 113 21.48 7.91 -10.31
C LEU A 113 21.28 6.99 -11.52
N LEU A 114 21.87 5.80 -11.49
CA LEU A 114 21.70 4.78 -12.54
C LEU A 114 20.27 4.31 -12.74
N ARG A 115 19.44 4.38 -11.69
CA ARG A 115 18.03 4.02 -11.72
C ARG A 115 17.09 5.18 -12.05
N GLY A 116 17.61 6.37 -12.31
CA GLY A 116 16.81 7.56 -12.59
C GLY A 116 15.99 8.03 -11.39
N ALA A 117 16.56 7.98 -10.19
CA ALA A 117 15.88 8.40 -8.98
C ALA A 117 15.53 9.90 -8.98
N SER A 118 14.47 10.26 -8.25
CA SER A 118 14.13 11.66 -7.98
C SER A 118 15.18 12.35 -7.10
N LEU A 119 15.08 13.69 -6.97
CA LEU A 119 15.94 14.48 -6.09
C LEU A 119 16.06 13.88 -4.68
N LYS A 120 14.92 13.48 -4.10
CA LYS A 120 14.88 12.79 -2.81
C LYS A 120 15.70 11.50 -2.78
N GLY A 121 15.67 10.71 -3.83
CA GLY A 121 16.49 9.50 -3.95
C GLY A 121 17.96 9.82 -4.10
N LEU A 122 18.32 10.90 -4.80
CA LEU A 122 19.69 11.37 -4.98
C LEU A 122 20.29 11.91 -3.68
N CYS A 123 19.53 12.35 -2.69
CA CYS A 123 20.05 12.68 -1.36
C CYS A 123 20.72 11.48 -0.66
N SER A 124 20.62 10.26 -1.23
CA SER A 124 21.28 9.06 -0.73
C SER A 124 20.85 8.68 0.70
N ILE A 125 21.81 8.34 1.57
CA ILE A 125 21.58 7.93 2.96
C ILE A 125 21.60 9.18 3.85
N PRO A 126 20.51 9.52 4.56
CA PRO A 126 20.51 10.70 5.44
C PRO A 126 21.25 10.41 6.76
N PRO A 127 21.86 11.43 7.40
CA PRO A 127 22.53 11.28 8.70
C PRO A 127 21.57 10.79 9.81
N VAL A 128 20.33 11.25 9.77
CA VAL A 128 19.29 10.87 10.72
C VAL A 128 18.03 10.46 9.97
N ARG A 129 17.41 9.33 10.39
CA ARG A 129 16.10 8.90 9.91
C ARG A 129 15.37 8.22 11.05
N ASP A 130 14.30 8.85 11.52
CA ASP A 130 13.52 8.41 12.67
C ASP A 130 14.40 8.23 13.92
N LYS A 131 14.51 7.03 14.44
CA LYS A 131 15.37 6.69 15.59
C LYS A 131 16.79 6.27 15.20
N ILE A 132 17.12 6.27 13.92
CA ILE A 132 18.41 5.81 13.41
C ILE A 132 19.32 7.02 13.17
N ILE A 133 20.51 6.99 13.74
CA ILE A 133 21.57 7.97 13.54
C ILE A 133 22.79 7.32 12.87
N ARG A 134 23.57 8.10 12.14
CA ARG A 134 24.75 7.65 11.39
C ARG A 134 25.91 8.59 11.63
N PRO A 135 26.60 8.45 12.77
CA PRO A 135 27.66 9.41 13.13
C PRO A 135 28.84 9.44 12.14
N LEU A 136 29.11 8.33 11.45
CA LEU A 136 30.22 8.21 10.51
C LEU A 136 29.85 8.52 9.05
N ILE A 137 28.64 9.06 8.81
CA ILE A 137 28.07 9.14 7.45
C ILE A 137 28.84 10.04 6.49
N ASP A 138 29.59 11.02 7.00
CA ASP A 138 30.35 11.97 6.23
C ASP A 138 31.90 11.69 6.32
N ILE A 139 32.27 10.58 6.97
CA ILE A 139 33.64 10.12 7.15
C ILE A 139 34.01 9.11 6.07
N THR A 140 35.17 9.25 5.46
CA THR A 140 35.66 8.29 4.46
C THR A 140 36.14 7.01 5.12
N ARG A 141 36.19 5.94 4.35
CA ARG A 141 36.72 4.65 4.84
C ARG A 141 38.22 4.77 5.23
N SER A 142 39.01 5.52 4.50
CA SER A 142 40.43 5.76 4.83
C SER A 142 40.60 6.44 6.18
N GLU A 143 39.81 7.47 6.48
CA GLU A 143 39.83 8.14 7.79
C GLU A 143 39.43 7.20 8.93
N ILE A 144 38.49 6.26 8.68
CA ILE A 144 38.09 5.24 9.67
C ILE A 144 39.20 4.21 9.89
N GLU A 145 39.87 3.76 8.84
CA GLU A 145 40.98 2.82 8.94
C GLU A 145 42.19 3.46 9.65
N GLU A 146 42.48 4.71 9.39
CA GLU A 146 43.49 5.52 10.11
C GLU A 146 43.12 5.63 11.60
N TYR A 147 41.87 6.00 11.92
CA TYR A 147 41.39 6.03 13.30
C TYR A 147 41.56 4.67 14.03
N CYS A 148 41.25 3.56 13.35
CA CYS A 148 41.44 2.24 13.93
C CYS A 148 42.95 1.95 14.21
N LEU A 149 43.83 2.34 13.29
CA LEU A 149 45.26 2.17 13.44
C LEU A 149 45.78 2.98 14.63
N ASP A 150 45.45 4.25 14.70
CA ASP A 150 45.91 5.17 15.74
C ASP A 150 45.46 4.76 17.14
N ASN A 151 44.29 4.09 17.25
CA ASN A 151 43.76 3.62 18.52
C ASN A 151 44.02 2.13 18.80
N GLY A 152 44.82 1.44 17.97
CA GLY A 152 45.15 0.02 18.13
C GLY A 152 43.94 -0.87 18.14
N LEU A 153 42.94 -0.60 17.26
CA LEU A 153 41.70 -1.37 17.16
C LEU A 153 41.85 -2.47 16.12
N ASP A 154 41.70 -3.71 16.58
CA ASP A 154 41.55 -4.83 15.67
C ASP A 154 40.17 -4.82 15.02
N TYR A 155 40.10 -5.29 13.76
CA TYR A 155 38.86 -5.48 13.05
C TYR A 155 38.91 -6.63 12.04
N ILE A 156 37.78 -7.22 11.75
CA ILE A 156 37.64 -8.32 10.78
C ILE A 156 37.26 -7.76 9.42
N HIS A 157 37.89 -8.25 8.37
CA HIS A 157 37.47 -8.02 7.00
C HIS A 157 36.35 -8.99 6.62
N ASP A 158 35.21 -8.46 6.17
CA ASP A 158 34.07 -9.21 5.69
C ASP A 158 34.35 -9.74 4.27
N SER A 159 34.38 -11.08 4.10
CA SER A 159 34.66 -11.75 2.82
C SER A 159 33.64 -11.42 1.72
N THR A 160 32.37 -11.16 2.06
CA THR A 160 31.33 -10.82 1.06
C THR A 160 31.51 -9.47 0.38
N ASN A 161 32.36 -8.62 0.90
CA ASN A 161 32.71 -7.37 0.21
C ASN A 161 33.36 -7.59 -1.16
N PHE A 162 33.83 -8.80 -1.46
CA PHE A 162 34.51 -9.18 -2.71
C PHE A 162 33.60 -9.92 -3.71
N GLU A 163 32.39 -10.28 -3.36
CA GLU A 163 31.43 -10.94 -4.29
C GLU A 163 30.89 -9.94 -5.30
N LYS A 164 31.13 -10.19 -6.62
CA LYS A 164 30.74 -9.27 -7.71
C LYS A 164 29.29 -9.44 -8.20
N ASP A 165 28.53 -10.39 -7.68
CA ASP A 165 27.21 -10.76 -8.21
C ASP A 165 26.12 -9.70 -7.98
N TYR A 166 26.36 -8.73 -7.11
CA TYR A 166 25.41 -7.67 -6.82
C TYR A 166 25.83 -6.33 -7.43
N THR A 167 24.88 -5.62 -8.02
CA THR A 167 25.10 -4.30 -8.65
C THR A 167 25.83 -3.32 -7.71
N ARG A 168 25.55 -3.39 -6.41
CA ARG A 168 26.17 -2.53 -5.40
C ARG A 168 27.65 -2.83 -5.24
N ASN A 169 28.01 -4.11 -5.19
CA ASN A 169 29.42 -4.53 -5.10
C ASN A 169 30.18 -4.15 -6.38
N LYS A 170 29.55 -4.22 -7.56
CA LYS A 170 30.17 -3.75 -8.80
C LYS A 170 30.43 -2.23 -8.77
N ILE A 171 29.53 -1.44 -8.21
CA ILE A 171 29.76 0.00 -8.02
C ILE A 171 30.95 0.22 -7.09
N ARG A 172 31.02 -0.51 -5.96
CA ARG A 172 32.11 -0.41 -4.98
C ARG A 172 33.47 -0.82 -5.54
N LEU A 173 33.53 -1.95 -6.25
CA LEU A 173 34.79 -2.56 -6.66
C LEU A 173 35.33 -2.06 -8.01
N ASP A 174 34.44 -1.64 -8.92
CA ASP A 174 34.85 -1.27 -10.28
C ASP A 174 34.60 0.23 -10.57
N VAL A 175 33.40 0.75 -10.25
CA VAL A 175 33.01 2.11 -10.67
C VAL A 175 33.66 3.18 -9.79
N ILE A 176 33.54 3.10 -8.47
CA ILE A 176 34.12 4.10 -7.56
C ILE A 176 35.63 4.17 -7.68
N PRO A 177 36.39 3.06 -7.73
CA PRO A 177 37.81 3.12 -7.98
C PRO A 177 38.18 3.79 -9.31
N SER A 178 37.40 3.57 -10.37
CA SER A 178 37.60 4.22 -11.67
C SER A 178 37.37 5.72 -11.59
N LEU A 179 36.36 6.17 -10.86
CA LEU A 179 36.07 7.59 -10.62
C LEU A 179 37.15 8.26 -9.77
N LYS A 180 37.69 7.56 -8.76
CA LYS A 180 38.80 8.04 -7.93
C LYS A 180 40.11 8.18 -8.72
N LYS A 181 40.32 7.38 -9.79
CA LYS A 181 41.46 7.59 -10.69
C LYS A 181 41.37 8.90 -11.49
N ILE A 182 40.15 9.36 -11.79
CA ILE A 182 39.89 10.63 -12.47
C ILE A 182 39.95 11.79 -11.48
N ASN A 183 39.33 11.63 -10.33
CA ASN A 183 39.33 12.62 -9.25
C ASN A 183 39.59 11.92 -7.91
N PRO A 184 40.81 12.02 -7.35
CA PRO A 184 41.13 11.41 -6.05
C PRO A 184 40.20 11.84 -4.91
N ASP A 185 39.69 13.08 -4.95
CA ASP A 185 38.74 13.63 -3.98
C ASP A 185 37.29 13.38 -4.37
N PHE A 186 36.98 12.35 -5.17
CA PHE A 186 35.62 12.04 -5.67
C PHE A 186 34.60 11.99 -4.55
N GLU A 187 34.87 11.27 -3.45
CA GLU A 187 33.93 11.13 -2.34
C GLU A 187 33.60 12.46 -1.67
N LYS A 188 34.61 13.30 -1.46
CA LYS A 188 34.42 14.66 -0.91
C LYS A 188 33.64 15.56 -1.87
N SER A 189 33.87 15.41 -3.18
CA SER A 189 33.07 16.11 -4.20
C SER A 189 31.65 15.70 -4.21
N VAL A 190 31.36 14.39 -4.08
CA VAL A 190 29.99 13.86 -3.93
C VAL A 190 29.35 14.38 -2.65
N LEU A 191 30.09 14.42 -1.53
CA LEU A 191 29.57 14.97 -0.27
C LEU A 191 29.06 16.41 -0.43
N LYS A 192 29.88 17.29 -1.04
CA LYS A 192 29.49 18.68 -1.33
C LYS A 192 28.21 18.74 -2.16
N THR A 193 28.11 17.92 -3.21
CA THR A 193 26.93 17.84 -4.06
C THR A 193 25.70 17.36 -3.26
N LEU A 194 25.85 16.33 -2.41
CA LEU A 194 24.80 15.81 -1.58
C LEU A 194 24.27 16.83 -0.56
N CYS A 195 25.14 17.67 0.00
CA CYS A 195 24.71 18.77 0.89
C CYS A 195 23.77 19.72 0.15
N LEU A 196 24.20 20.23 -1.03
CA LEU A 196 23.39 21.15 -1.83
C LEU A 196 22.04 20.55 -2.26
N ILE A 197 22.07 19.32 -2.77
CA ILE A 197 20.84 18.59 -3.17
C ILE A 197 19.90 18.39 -1.97
N SER A 198 20.46 18.13 -0.78
CA SER A 198 19.66 17.92 0.43
C SER A 198 19.02 19.22 0.93
N GLU A 199 19.69 20.35 0.79
CA GLU A 199 19.12 21.67 1.11
C GLU A 199 17.93 21.98 0.19
N ASP A 200 18.11 21.81 -1.12
CA ASP A 200 17.05 22.01 -2.12
C ASP A 200 15.85 21.06 -1.88
N GLU A 201 16.12 19.78 -1.60
CA GLU A 201 15.06 18.80 -1.32
C GLU A 201 14.30 19.17 -0.04
N ASN A 202 14.99 19.59 1.01
CA ASN A 202 14.35 20.03 2.26
C ASN A 202 13.46 21.26 2.03
N PHE A 203 13.92 22.23 1.25
CA PHE A 203 13.11 23.39 0.87
C PHE A 203 11.87 22.95 0.11
N LEU A 204 12.01 22.15 -0.94
CA LEU A 204 10.88 21.67 -1.75
C LEU A 204 9.91 20.79 -0.95
N GLU A 205 10.42 19.96 -0.02
CA GLU A 205 9.60 19.14 0.86
C GLU A 205 8.74 20.02 1.80
N ASN A 206 9.33 21.09 2.35
CA ASN A 206 8.62 22.04 3.19
C ASN A 206 7.57 22.84 2.39
N GLN A 207 7.93 23.30 1.18
CA GLN A 207 6.97 23.98 0.29
C GLN A 207 5.84 23.04 -0.10
N SER A 208 6.11 21.76 -0.35
CA SER A 208 5.07 20.80 -0.71
C SER A 208 4.13 20.47 0.46
N LYS A 209 4.58 20.56 1.72
CA LYS A 209 3.70 20.47 2.89
C LYS A 209 2.73 21.66 2.94
N LYS A 210 3.26 22.87 2.84
CA LYS A 210 2.45 24.09 2.79
C LYS A 210 1.44 24.07 1.63
N ALA A 211 1.87 23.63 0.44
CA ALA A 211 1.01 23.51 -0.73
C ALA A 211 -0.09 22.46 -0.50
N LEU A 212 0.22 21.34 0.16
CA LEU A 212 -0.75 20.30 0.49
C LEU A 212 -1.82 20.83 1.45
N ASP A 213 -1.43 21.57 2.47
CA ASP A 213 -2.37 22.18 3.42
C ASP A 213 -3.25 23.24 2.74
N PHE A 214 -2.69 24.03 1.82
CA PHE A 214 -3.42 25.04 1.04
C PHE A 214 -4.49 24.45 0.10
N ILE A 215 -4.25 23.27 -0.46
CA ILE A 215 -5.21 22.60 -1.36
C ILE A 215 -6.18 21.68 -0.61
N ARG A 216 -5.96 21.40 0.67
CA ARG A 216 -6.80 20.51 1.49
C ARG A 216 -8.15 21.17 1.78
N THR A 217 -9.22 20.40 1.69
CA THR A 217 -10.58 20.77 2.06
C THR A 217 -11.18 19.70 2.99
N GLU A 218 -12.32 19.97 3.60
CA GLU A 218 -13.03 18.98 4.44
C GLU A 218 -13.39 17.72 3.66
N ASP A 219 -13.69 17.88 2.39
CA ASP A 219 -14.17 16.81 1.51
C ASP A 219 -13.09 16.10 0.70
N GLY A 220 -11.84 16.58 0.69
CA GLY A 220 -10.74 16.06 -0.13
C GLY A 220 -9.71 17.13 -0.47
N PHE A 221 -9.39 17.29 -1.75
CA PHE A 221 -8.41 18.27 -2.22
C PHE A 221 -8.99 19.09 -3.37
N ASP A 222 -8.78 20.39 -3.32
CA ASP A 222 -9.22 21.34 -4.34
C ASP A 222 -8.46 21.13 -5.65
N ALA A 223 -9.16 20.74 -6.71
CA ALA A 223 -8.56 20.42 -8.01
C ALA A 223 -8.00 21.66 -8.72
N GLU A 224 -8.64 22.82 -8.59
CA GLU A 224 -8.20 24.05 -9.25
C GLU A 224 -6.92 24.59 -8.59
N LYS A 225 -6.88 24.63 -7.26
CA LYS A 225 -5.66 24.99 -6.55
C LYS A 225 -4.52 24.01 -6.84
N PHE A 226 -4.82 22.70 -6.87
CA PHE A 226 -3.83 21.67 -7.21
C PHE A 226 -3.27 21.88 -8.62
N LYS A 227 -4.10 22.17 -9.60
CA LYS A 227 -3.75 22.43 -10.99
C LYS A 227 -2.79 23.62 -11.16
N ASN A 228 -3.00 24.66 -10.35
CA ASN A 228 -2.22 25.88 -10.38
C ASN A 228 -0.89 25.80 -9.62
N LEU A 229 -0.58 24.67 -8.95
CA LEU A 229 0.71 24.47 -8.32
C LEU A 229 1.84 24.36 -9.37
N PRO A 230 3.05 24.86 -9.06
CA PRO A 230 4.24 24.53 -9.85
C PRO A 230 4.43 23.02 -10.02
N GLN A 231 4.92 22.59 -11.18
CA GLN A 231 5.01 21.14 -11.51
C GLN A 231 5.79 20.32 -10.48
N CYS A 232 6.87 20.86 -9.93
CA CYS A 232 7.66 20.21 -8.89
C CYS A 232 6.89 20.00 -7.59
N LEU A 233 6.00 20.94 -7.21
CA LEU A 233 5.14 20.80 -6.02
C LEU A 233 3.92 19.92 -6.33
N LYS A 234 3.34 20.04 -7.53
CA LYS A 234 2.24 19.19 -7.98
C LYS A 234 2.58 17.72 -7.89
N SER A 235 3.75 17.31 -8.40
CA SER A 235 4.21 15.92 -8.32
C SER A 235 4.40 15.45 -6.87
N ARG A 236 4.98 16.28 -5.99
CA ARG A 236 5.19 15.95 -4.58
C ARG A 236 3.88 15.85 -3.80
N CYS A 237 2.96 16.79 -4.02
CA CYS A 237 1.62 16.74 -3.43
C CYS A 237 0.87 15.51 -3.91
N GLY A 238 0.94 15.16 -5.19
CA GLY A 238 0.32 13.96 -5.75
C GLY A 238 0.80 12.67 -5.05
N VAL A 239 2.11 12.53 -4.82
CA VAL A 239 2.68 11.41 -4.05
C VAL A 239 2.09 11.37 -2.63
N LYS A 240 2.04 12.51 -1.93
CA LYS A 240 1.53 12.60 -0.57
C LYS A 240 0.03 12.28 -0.49
N ILE A 241 -0.77 12.87 -1.37
CA ILE A 241 -2.21 12.64 -1.48
C ILE A 241 -2.50 11.14 -1.65
N ILE A 242 -1.84 10.47 -2.59
CA ILE A 242 -2.04 9.04 -2.81
C ILE A 242 -1.60 8.23 -1.60
N LYS A 243 -0.43 8.53 -1.02
CA LYS A 243 0.12 7.80 0.11
C LYS A 243 -0.75 7.95 1.37
N GLU A 244 -1.15 9.16 1.74
CA GLU A 244 -2.00 9.42 2.91
C GLU A 244 -3.36 8.72 2.80
N SER A 245 -3.98 8.80 1.62
CA SER A 245 -5.34 8.29 1.43
C SER A 245 -5.40 6.77 1.23
N SER A 246 -4.31 6.13 0.80
CA SER A 246 -4.33 4.70 0.40
C SER A 246 -3.28 3.84 1.08
N GLY A 247 -2.27 4.42 1.72
CA GLY A 247 -1.12 3.73 2.28
C GLY A 247 -0.17 3.13 1.22
N ILE A 248 -0.35 3.48 -0.07
CA ILE A 248 0.47 2.97 -1.17
C ILE A 248 1.53 4.00 -1.53
N SER A 249 2.77 3.54 -1.78
CA SER A 249 3.81 4.37 -2.40
C SER A 249 3.57 4.41 -3.92
N PRO A 250 3.16 5.55 -4.50
CA PRO A 250 2.83 5.62 -5.91
C PRO A 250 4.10 5.69 -6.77
N GLU A 251 4.01 5.15 -7.98
CA GLU A 251 4.96 5.37 -9.06
C GLU A 251 4.61 6.67 -9.82
N LYS A 252 5.55 7.18 -10.62
CA LYS A 252 5.35 8.39 -11.43
C LYS A 252 4.05 8.34 -12.26
N LYS A 253 3.79 7.22 -12.95
CA LYS A 253 2.56 7.04 -13.75
C LYS A 253 1.26 7.23 -12.95
N HIS A 254 1.26 6.90 -11.66
CA HIS A 254 0.09 7.07 -10.79
C HIS A 254 -0.15 8.54 -10.44
N VAL A 255 0.93 9.30 -10.29
CA VAL A 255 0.88 10.75 -10.05
C VAL A 255 0.45 11.47 -11.33
N ASP A 256 0.96 11.05 -12.49
CA ASP A 256 0.55 11.61 -13.79
C ASP A 256 -0.95 11.41 -14.04
N LEU A 257 -1.48 10.21 -13.75
CA LEU A 257 -2.92 9.94 -13.81
C LEU A 257 -3.74 10.80 -12.85
N LEU A 258 -3.25 11.06 -11.64
CA LEU A 258 -3.90 11.98 -10.70
C LEU A 258 -3.94 13.41 -11.29
N CYS A 259 -2.85 13.88 -11.89
CA CYS A 259 -2.79 15.19 -12.54
C CYS A 259 -3.81 15.28 -13.69
N GLU A 260 -3.89 14.26 -14.56
CA GLU A 260 -4.87 14.22 -15.64
C GLU A 260 -6.32 14.26 -15.13
N ILE A 261 -6.64 13.52 -14.08
CA ILE A 261 -7.97 13.51 -13.47
C ILE A 261 -8.30 14.86 -12.81
N ALA A 262 -7.31 15.54 -12.25
CA ALA A 262 -7.50 16.88 -11.69
C ALA A 262 -7.88 17.91 -12.76
N GLU A 263 -7.44 17.73 -14.00
CA GLU A 263 -7.78 18.59 -15.15
C GLU A 263 -9.15 18.29 -15.73
N LYS A 264 -9.65 17.06 -15.55
CA LYS A 264 -10.89 16.57 -16.16
C LYS A 264 -11.79 15.99 -15.07
N THR A 265 -13.10 16.22 -15.18
CA THR A 265 -14.05 15.48 -14.35
C THR A 265 -14.01 14.00 -14.73
N GLY A 266 -13.75 13.12 -13.76
CA GLY A 266 -13.64 11.69 -14.06
C GLY A 266 -13.22 10.84 -12.87
N ALA A 267 -12.85 9.60 -13.17
CA ALA A 267 -12.35 8.65 -12.19
C ALA A 267 -11.35 7.69 -12.83
N VAL A 268 -10.30 7.36 -12.08
CA VAL A 268 -9.30 6.33 -12.44
C VAL A 268 -9.09 5.38 -11.28
N THR A 269 -8.79 4.13 -11.58
CA THR A 269 -8.45 3.14 -10.56
C THR A 269 -6.95 2.84 -10.66
N LEU A 270 -6.23 3.11 -9.57
CA LEU A 270 -4.84 2.78 -9.37
C LEU A 270 -4.70 1.33 -8.84
N PRO A 271 -3.48 0.75 -8.82
CA PRO A 271 -3.24 -0.57 -8.24
C PRO A 271 -3.78 -0.69 -6.79
N LYS A 272 -4.00 -1.95 -6.36
CA LYS A 272 -4.56 -2.28 -5.03
C LYS A 272 -5.94 -1.65 -4.77
N ASN A 273 -6.75 -1.53 -5.82
CA ASN A 273 -8.12 -1.01 -5.76
C ASN A 273 -8.26 0.41 -5.20
N VAL A 274 -7.24 1.26 -5.40
CA VAL A 274 -7.30 2.68 -5.04
C VAL A 274 -8.01 3.45 -6.15
N ARG A 275 -9.12 4.09 -5.83
CA ARG A 275 -9.91 4.90 -6.77
C ARG A 275 -9.66 6.38 -6.52
N VAL A 276 -9.20 7.08 -7.56
CA VAL A 276 -9.09 8.53 -7.62
C VAL A 276 -10.28 9.08 -8.39
N THR A 277 -10.95 10.05 -7.84
CA THR A 277 -12.09 10.73 -8.51
C THR A 277 -11.92 12.23 -8.42
N CYS A 278 -12.26 12.94 -9.49
CA CYS A 278 -12.44 14.38 -9.48
C CYS A 278 -13.88 14.69 -9.89
N LYS A 279 -14.64 15.29 -8.96
CA LYS A 279 -16.04 15.71 -9.18
C LYS A 279 -16.27 17.04 -8.48
N ASN A 280 -16.97 17.95 -9.15
CA ASN A 280 -17.29 19.28 -8.63
C ASN A 280 -16.06 20.05 -8.11
N GLY A 281 -14.91 19.92 -8.80
CA GLY A 281 -13.66 20.56 -8.40
C GLY A 281 -12.95 19.94 -7.19
N ILE A 282 -13.41 18.79 -6.68
CA ILE A 282 -12.80 18.12 -5.54
C ILE A 282 -12.20 16.77 -5.96
N ILE A 283 -10.92 16.58 -5.63
CA ILE A 283 -10.20 15.32 -5.78
C ILE A 283 -10.43 14.49 -4.51
N LYS A 284 -10.98 13.30 -4.67
CA LYS A 284 -11.13 12.31 -3.58
C LYS A 284 -10.38 11.03 -3.93
N ILE A 285 -9.68 10.48 -2.95
CA ILE A 285 -9.04 9.16 -3.06
C ILE A 285 -9.68 8.23 -2.05
N SER A 286 -10.13 7.09 -2.52
CA SER A 286 -10.74 6.06 -1.68
C SER A 286 -10.12 4.71 -2.01
N LYS A 287 -9.76 3.95 -1.00
CA LYS A 287 -9.46 2.54 -1.18
C LYS A 287 -10.79 1.82 -1.31
N LYS A 288 -11.04 1.21 -2.47
CA LYS A 288 -12.19 0.33 -2.61
C LYS A 288 -11.91 -0.85 -1.65
N MET A 289 -12.55 -0.84 -0.48
CA MET A 289 -12.61 -2.06 0.29
C MET A 289 -13.32 -3.06 -0.61
N ASP A 290 -12.69 -4.19 -0.90
CA ASP A 290 -13.40 -5.38 -1.37
C ASP A 290 -14.30 -5.82 -0.19
N LYS A 291 -15.40 -5.09 0.03
CA LYS A 291 -16.54 -5.68 0.68
C LYS A 291 -16.98 -6.78 -0.32
N LYS A 292 -16.46 -7.98 -0.16
CA LYS A 292 -17.17 -9.16 -0.61
C LYS A 292 -18.52 -9.02 0.08
N SER A 293 -19.51 -8.54 -0.67
CA SER A 293 -20.87 -8.59 -0.19
C SER A 293 -21.10 -10.04 0.21
N GLU A 294 -21.46 -10.26 1.44
CA GLU A 294 -21.79 -11.59 1.92
C GLU A 294 -22.83 -12.14 0.97
N LEU A 295 -22.49 -13.24 0.26
CA LEU A 295 -23.43 -13.87 -0.64
C LEU A 295 -24.51 -14.49 0.26
N TRP A 296 -25.73 -14.07 0.07
CA TRP A 296 -26.88 -14.62 0.77
C TRP A 296 -27.87 -15.21 -0.24
N GLU A 297 -28.54 -16.28 0.16
CA GLU A 297 -29.50 -17.02 -0.65
C GLU A 297 -30.51 -17.70 0.27
N TYR A 298 -31.80 -17.58 -0.09
CA TYR A 298 -32.89 -18.23 0.60
C TYR A 298 -33.75 -18.95 -0.41
N PRO A 299 -34.10 -20.25 -0.20
CA PRO A 299 -34.94 -20.99 -1.09
C PRO A 299 -36.39 -20.51 -0.97
N LEU A 300 -37.05 -20.29 -2.10
CA LEU A 300 -38.49 -19.97 -2.18
C LEU A 300 -39.32 -21.28 -2.06
N LYS A 301 -39.49 -21.79 -0.83
CA LYS A 301 -40.19 -23.06 -0.58
C LYS A 301 -41.70 -22.95 -0.55
N ASN A 302 -42.28 -21.83 -0.12
CA ASN A 302 -43.73 -21.59 -0.09
C ASN A 302 -43.99 -20.11 -0.37
N PHE A 303 -44.77 -19.81 -1.40
CA PHE A 303 -45.09 -18.45 -1.82
C PHE A 303 -46.12 -17.72 -0.94
N ASN A 304 -46.69 -18.37 0.07
CA ASN A 304 -47.72 -17.78 0.92
C ASN A 304 -47.05 -16.86 1.99
N ASN A 305 -47.13 -15.55 1.75
CA ASN A 305 -46.73 -14.49 2.71
C ASN A 305 -45.30 -14.64 3.30
N LEU A 306 -44.33 -14.82 2.44
CA LEU A 306 -42.92 -14.81 2.86
C LEU A 306 -42.48 -13.38 3.16
N THR A 307 -42.22 -13.10 4.45
CA THR A 307 -41.50 -11.93 4.89
C THR A 307 -40.08 -12.34 5.21
N GLU A 308 -39.14 -12.09 4.30
CA GLU A 308 -37.72 -12.33 4.55
C GLU A 308 -37.18 -11.18 5.40
N ARG A 309 -36.92 -11.43 6.69
CA ARG A 309 -36.49 -10.44 7.70
C ARG A 309 -35.23 -9.65 7.33
N LYS A 310 -34.35 -10.21 6.49
CA LYS A 310 -33.10 -9.50 6.05
C LYS A 310 -33.32 -8.56 4.87
N THR A 311 -34.34 -8.77 4.05
CA THR A 311 -34.56 -8.00 2.81
C THR A 311 -35.77 -7.10 2.87
N ASN A 312 -36.64 -7.27 3.87
CA ASN A 312 -37.96 -6.62 3.99
C ASN A 312 -38.82 -6.79 2.73
N ILE A 313 -38.62 -7.88 1.99
CA ILE A 313 -39.42 -8.19 0.79
C ILE A 313 -40.60 -9.08 1.18
N ILE A 314 -41.76 -8.64 0.77
CA ILE A 314 -43.01 -9.35 0.97
C ILE A 314 -43.47 -9.89 -0.39
N ILE A 315 -43.77 -11.20 -0.44
CA ILE A 315 -44.35 -11.87 -1.59
C ILE A 315 -45.76 -12.26 -1.22
N LYS A 316 -46.75 -11.58 -1.78
CA LYS A 316 -48.15 -11.85 -1.55
C LYS A 316 -48.75 -12.59 -2.75
N VAL A 317 -49.24 -13.79 -2.52
CA VAL A 317 -49.95 -14.57 -3.55
C VAL A 317 -51.43 -14.19 -3.57
N THR A 318 -51.94 -13.84 -4.75
CA THR A 318 -53.33 -13.50 -4.96
C THR A 318 -53.81 -14.00 -6.33
N PRO A 319 -55.14 -14.27 -6.50
CA PRO A 319 -55.69 -14.47 -7.83
C PRO A 319 -55.43 -13.26 -8.72
N PHE A 320 -55.02 -13.47 -9.97
CA PHE A 320 -54.69 -12.36 -10.87
C PHE A 320 -55.87 -11.42 -11.14
N SER A 321 -57.12 -11.92 -11.03
CA SER A 321 -58.35 -11.13 -11.11
C SER A 321 -58.41 -10.00 -10.08
N GLU A 322 -57.94 -10.26 -8.85
CA GLU A 322 -57.89 -9.25 -7.78
C GLU A 322 -56.79 -8.24 -8.02
N CYS A 323 -55.70 -8.64 -8.70
CA CYS A 323 -54.62 -7.75 -9.06
C CYS A 323 -55.03 -6.69 -10.11
N LYS A 324 -56.02 -6.97 -10.97
CA LYS A 324 -56.46 -6.06 -12.04
C LYS A 324 -57.02 -4.76 -11.55
N ASN A 325 -57.74 -4.77 -10.43
CA ASN A 325 -58.47 -3.61 -9.91
C ASN A 325 -57.71 -2.76 -8.92
N THR A 326 -56.60 -3.26 -8.37
CA THR A 326 -55.89 -2.63 -7.25
C THR A 326 -54.50 -2.08 -7.69
N ILE A 327 -54.04 -2.33 -8.92
CA ILE A 327 -52.66 -2.10 -9.30
C ILE A 327 -52.52 -0.84 -10.12
N ASN A 328 -52.04 0.24 -9.50
CA ASN A 328 -51.42 1.40 -10.16
C ASN A 328 -50.29 0.94 -11.07
N CYS A 329 -50.00 1.68 -12.14
CA CYS A 329 -48.95 1.33 -13.14
C CYS A 329 -47.58 0.95 -12.55
N VAL A 330 -47.26 1.42 -11.34
CA VAL A 330 -46.02 1.14 -10.62
C VAL A 330 -45.95 -0.32 -10.15
N TYR A 331 -47.10 -0.94 -9.80
CA TYR A 331 -47.14 -2.32 -9.30
C TYR A 331 -47.13 -3.37 -10.41
N ARG A 332 -47.56 -3.04 -11.63
CA ARG A 332 -47.56 -4.00 -12.75
C ARG A 332 -46.22 -4.65 -13.03
N LYS A 333 -45.14 -3.94 -12.80
CA LYS A 333 -43.75 -4.44 -12.99
C LYS A 333 -43.37 -5.51 -11.94
N ASN A 334 -44.03 -5.52 -10.81
CA ASN A 334 -43.69 -6.39 -9.68
C ASN A 334 -44.66 -7.58 -9.52
N VAL A 335 -45.47 -7.88 -10.57
CA VAL A 335 -46.37 -9.00 -10.59
C VAL A 335 -45.80 -10.10 -11.45
N ILE A 336 -45.59 -11.26 -10.85
CA ILE A 336 -45.06 -12.46 -11.52
C ILE A 336 -46.12 -13.54 -11.62
N ASN A 337 -46.08 -14.29 -12.71
CA ASN A 337 -46.88 -15.49 -12.87
C ASN A 337 -46.18 -16.66 -12.16
N LEU A 338 -46.83 -17.21 -11.13
CA LEU A 338 -46.26 -18.29 -10.32
C LEU A 338 -46.11 -19.60 -11.09
N GLU A 339 -46.94 -19.86 -12.08
CA GLU A 339 -46.93 -21.08 -12.91
C GLU A 339 -45.69 -21.10 -13.85
N LYS A 340 -45.13 -19.91 -14.16
CA LYS A 340 -43.92 -19.77 -14.95
C LYS A 340 -42.63 -19.81 -14.16
N LEU A 341 -42.69 -19.92 -12.83
CA LEU A 341 -41.49 -20.03 -11.99
C LEU A 341 -41.03 -21.47 -11.94
N PRO A 342 -39.76 -21.75 -12.29
CA PRO A 342 -39.19 -23.09 -12.11
C PRO A 342 -39.15 -23.49 -10.63
N PRO A 343 -39.39 -24.77 -10.31
CA PRO A 343 -39.18 -25.29 -8.96
C PRO A 343 -37.69 -25.13 -8.57
N GLY A 344 -37.43 -24.66 -7.35
CA GLY A 344 -36.08 -24.42 -6.88
C GLY A 344 -35.56 -22.98 -7.10
N CYS A 345 -36.47 -22.03 -7.40
CA CYS A 345 -36.13 -20.62 -7.37
C CYS A 345 -35.65 -20.18 -5.99
N VAL A 346 -34.70 -19.22 -5.99
CA VAL A 346 -34.14 -18.65 -4.78
C VAL A 346 -34.29 -17.14 -4.79
N ILE A 347 -34.38 -16.51 -3.62
CA ILE A 347 -34.18 -15.09 -3.44
C ILE A 347 -32.75 -14.88 -2.94
N ARG A 348 -31.99 -14.04 -3.60
CA ARG A 348 -30.57 -13.82 -3.31
C ARG A 348 -30.06 -12.48 -3.81
N ASN A 349 -28.85 -12.09 -3.41
CA ASN A 349 -28.16 -10.98 -4.05
C ASN A 349 -27.54 -11.39 -5.40
N ARG A 350 -27.10 -10.40 -6.18
CA ARG A 350 -26.53 -10.62 -7.52
C ARG A 350 -25.24 -11.45 -7.50
N ARG A 351 -25.05 -12.23 -8.58
CA ARG A 351 -23.83 -13.01 -8.84
C ARG A 351 -23.22 -12.68 -10.21
N THR A 352 -21.95 -12.98 -10.36
CA THR A 352 -21.30 -12.88 -11.66
C THR A 352 -21.92 -13.87 -12.63
N GLY A 353 -22.30 -13.39 -13.83
CA GLY A 353 -22.96 -14.22 -14.85
C GLY A 353 -24.49 -14.10 -14.87
N ASP A 354 -25.11 -13.42 -13.91
CA ASP A 354 -26.55 -13.19 -13.88
C ASP A 354 -27.07 -12.49 -15.14
N ARG A 355 -28.15 -13.04 -15.70
CA ARG A 355 -28.81 -12.54 -16.92
C ARG A 355 -30.30 -12.29 -16.65
N PHE A 356 -30.82 -11.22 -17.26
CA PHE A 356 -32.21 -10.81 -17.14
C PHE A 356 -32.79 -10.48 -18.51
N THR A 357 -34.00 -10.96 -18.80
CA THR A 357 -34.69 -10.67 -20.06
C THR A 357 -35.74 -9.58 -19.87
N LEU A 358 -35.56 -8.44 -20.56
CA LEU A 358 -36.46 -7.30 -20.47
C LEU A 358 -37.85 -7.62 -21.04
N PRO A 359 -38.96 -7.31 -20.33
CA PRO A 359 -40.31 -7.77 -20.72
C PRO A 359 -40.79 -7.21 -22.07
N PHE A 360 -40.53 -5.94 -22.35
CA PHE A 360 -41.08 -5.29 -23.56
C PHE A 360 -40.21 -5.47 -24.80
N ARG A 361 -38.89 -5.68 -24.63
CA ARG A 361 -37.94 -5.76 -25.75
C ARG A 361 -37.45 -7.19 -26.02
N LYS A 362 -37.80 -8.15 -25.19
CA LYS A 362 -37.33 -9.55 -25.21
C LYS A 362 -35.81 -9.70 -25.39
N VAL A 363 -35.04 -8.69 -24.96
CA VAL A 363 -33.56 -8.70 -25.05
C VAL A 363 -33.00 -9.13 -23.70
N THR A 364 -32.12 -10.11 -23.73
CA THR A 364 -31.40 -10.57 -22.53
C THR A 364 -30.13 -9.78 -22.33
N LYS A 365 -29.96 -9.19 -21.14
CA LYS A 365 -28.80 -8.43 -20.73
C LYS A 365 -28.21 -8.98 -19.44
N SER A 366 -26.90 -8.72 -19.19
CA SER A 366 -26.32 -8.99 -17.87
C SER A 366 -26.92 -8.03 -16.84
N VAL A 367 -27.16 -8.54 -15.64
CA VAL A 367 -27.70 -7.74 -14.53
C VAL A 367 -26.83 -6.51 -14.24
N LYS A 368 -25.48 -6.64 -14.35
CA LYS A 368 -24.54 -5.51 -14.22
C LYS A 368 -24.84 -4.39 -15.21
N LYS A 369 -25.06 -4.71 -16.50
CA LYS A 369 -25.35 -3.73 -17.55
C LYS A 369 -26.71 -3.06 -17.30
N LEU A 370 -27.69 -3.84 -16.87
CA LEU A 370 -29.04 -3.37 -16.55
C LEU A 370 -29.01 -2.38 -15.38
N MET A 371 -28.30 -2.70 -14.30
CA MET A 371 -28.16 -1.80 -13.14
C MET A 371 -27.48 -0.48 -13.50
N ASN A 372 -26.55 -0.49 -14.47
CA ASN A 372 -25.95 0.77 -15.00
C ASN A 372 -27.00 1.59 -15.78
N GLU A 373 -27.80 0.96 -16.63
CA GLU A 373 -28.84 1.64 -17.42
C GLU A 373 -29.91 2.27 -16.52
N PHE A 374 -30.29 1.60 -15.43
CA PHE A 374 -31.21 2.12 -14.43
C PHE A 374 -30.57 3.05 -13.40
N LYS A 375 -29.27 3.42 -13.60
CA LYS A 375 -28.50 4.34 -12.74
C LYS A 375 -28.50 3.96 -11.25
N ILE A 376 -28.58 2.65 -10.95
CA ILE A 376 -28.53 2.15 -9.57
C ILE A 376 -27.14 2.42 -8.99
N PRO A 377 -27.04 3.12 -7.83
CA PRO A 377 -25.78 3.43 -7.19
C PRO A 377 -24.97 2.15 -6.89
N GLU A 378 -23.67 2.19 -7.16
CA GLU A 378 -22.77 1.02 -7.00
C GLU A 378 -22.82 0.41 -5.60
N LYS A 379 -23.00 1.24 -4.57
CA LYS A 379 -23.08 0.82 -3.16
C LYS A 379 -24.31 -0.04 -2.84
N LEU A 380 -25.42 0.18 -3.55
CA LEU A 380 -26.68 -0.52 -3.32
C LEU A 380 -26.81 -1.81 -4.14
N ARG A 381 -25.99 -1.99 -5.19
CA ARG A 381 -26.16 -3.12 -6.14
C ARG A 381 -26.02 -4.50 -5.53
N ASP A 382 -25.25 -4.63 -4.47
CA ASP A 382 -25.00 -5.90 -3.80
C ASP A 382 -26.01 -6.17 -2.67
N GLU A 383 -26.84 -5.17 -2.33
CA GLU A 383 -27.92 -5.27 -1.35
C GLU A 383 -29.28 -5.60 -2.02
N ILE A 384 -29.40 -5.29 -3.34
CA ILE A 384 -30.62 -5.51 -4.11
C ILE A 384 -30.95 -7.00 -4.19
N ALA A 385 -32.19 -7.32 -3.87
CA ALA A 385 -32.70 -8.67 -3.94
C ALA A 385 -33.10 -9.07 -5.37
N LEU A 386 -32.80 -10.31 -5.72
CA LEU A 386 -33.15 -10.93 -6.99
C LEU A 386 -33.90 -12.24 -6.72
N ILE A 387 -34.90 -12.54 -7.52
CA ILE A 387 -35.42 -13.91 -7.63
C ILE A 387 -34.78 -14.54 -8.85
N ALA A 388 -34.13 -15.69 -8.65
CA ALA A 388 -33.37 -16.35 -9.69
C ALA A 388 -33.49 -17.87 -9.66
N PHE A 389 -33.27 -18.47 -10.83
CA PHE A 389 -33.04 -19.91 -11.01
C PHE A 389 -31.70 -20.09 -11.72
N GLY A 390 -30.74 -20.63 -11.01
CA GLY A 390 -29.34 -20.62 -11.49
C GLY A 390 -28.84 -19.19 -11.79
N ASN A 391 -28.35 -18.95 -13.00
CA ASN A 391 -27.90 -17.63 -13.47
C ASN A 391 -29.02 -16.81 -14.15
N GLU A 392 -30.22 -17.36 -14.26
CA GLU A 392 -31.35 -16.68 -14.85
C GLU A 392 -32.15 -15.92 -13.78
N VAL A 393 -32.20 -14.59 -13.93
CA VAL A 393 -32.87 -13.70 -13.00
C VAL A 393 -34.31 -13.46 -13.50
N LEU A 394 -35.26 -13.76 -12.66
CA LEU A 394 -36.70 -13.71 -12.94
C LEU A 394 -37.36 -12.41 -12.42
N TRP A 395 -36.82 -11.86 -11.35
CA TRP A 395 -37.27 -10.57 -10.78
C TRP A 395 -36.10 -9.83 -10.14
N ILE A 396 -36.10 -8.50 -10.23
CA ILE A 396 -35.11 -7.61 -9.62
C ILE A 396 -35.83 -6.50 -8.86
N GLU A 397 -35.47 -6.31 -7.59
CA GLU A 397 -35.94 -5.19 -6.76
C GLU A 397 -35.70 -3.85 -7.44
N GLY A 398 -36.75 -3.01 -7.55
CA GLY A 398 -36.69 -1.71 -8.20
C GLY A 398 -36.74 -1.72 -9.73
N ILE A 399 -36.61 -2.88 -10.38
CA ILE A 399 -36.71 -3.03 -11.86
C ILE A 399 -37.97 -3.78 -12.23
N GLY A 400 -38.27 -4.90 -11.57
CA GLY A 400 -39.47 -5.70 -11.76
C GLY A 400 -39.22 -7.08 -12.38
N ALA A 401 -40.28 -7.67 -12.94
CA ALA A 401 -40.32 -9.04 -13.47
C ALA A 401 -39.67 -9.16 -14.86
N SER A 402 -39.01 -10.30 -15.10
CA SER A 402 -38.50 -10.71 -16.41
C SER A 402 -39.63 -11.05 -17.38
N ALA A 403 -39.37 -10.90 -18.68
CA ALA A 403 -40.29 -11.36 -19.76
C ALA A 403 -40.73 -12.83 -19.60
N LYS A 404 -39.89 -13.64 -18.93
CA LYS A 404 -40.14 -15.08 -18.77
C LYS A 404 -41.17 -15.40 -17.70
N CYS A 405 -41.39 -14.52 -16.74
CA CYS A 405 -42.32 -14.76 -15.62
C CYS A 405 -43.28 -13.60 -15.37
N ILE A 406 -43.26 -12.53 -16.15
CA ILE A 406 -44.23 -11.45 -16.00
C ILE A 406 -45.67 -11.97 -16.18
N ALA A 407 -46.60 -11.52 -15.33
CA ALA A 407 -47.98 -11.89 -15.43
C ALA A 407 -48.65 -11.27 -16.67
N ASP A 408 -49.49 -12.04 -17.31
CA ASP A 408 -50.26 -11.67 -18.50
C ASP A 408 -51.78 -12.00 -18.32
N LYS A 409 -52.57 -11.75 -19.37
CA LYS A 409 -54.03 -11.96 -19.33
C LYS A 409 -54.47 -13.42 -19.07
N ARG A 410 -53.55 -14.38 -19.22
CA ARG A 410 -53.81 -15.83 -19.06
C ARG A 410 -53.34 -16.34 -17.70
N THR A 411 -52.77 -15.47 -16.85
CA THR A 411 -52.28 -15.83 -15.53
C THR A 411 -53.43 -16.07 -14.57
N GLU A 412 -53.50 -17.24 -13.97
CA GLU A 412 -54.47 -17.56 -12.92
C GLU A 412 -53.95 -17.21 -11.54
N LYS A 413 -52.75 -17.68 -11.21
CA LYS A 413 -52.08 -17.44 -9.93
C LYS A 413 -50.92 -16.46 -10.09
N ALA A 414 -51.00 -15.35 -9.41
CA ALA A 414 -49.96 -14.31 -9.43
C ALA A 414 -49.36 -14.08 -8.04
N ALA A 415 -48.10 -13.65 -8.02
CA ALA A 415 -47.49 -13.11 -6.82
C ALA A 415 -47.11 -11.63 -7.03
N VAL A 416 -47.49 -10.80 -6.07
CA VAL A 416 -47.12 -9.41 -5.97
C VAL A 416 -45.92 -9.30 -5.03
N ILE A 417 -44.82 -8.71 -5.53
CA ILE A 417 -43.58 -8.55 -4.78
C ILE A 417 -43.40 -7.08 -4.45
N TYR A 418 -43.23 -6.74 -3.18
CA TYR A 418 -43.02 -5.38 -2.72
C TYR A 418 -42.14 -5.37 -1.48
N LYS A 419 -41.55 -4.19 -1.18
CA LYS A 419 -40.75 -3.97 0.03
C LYS A 419 -41.63 -3.40 1.13
N GLU A 420 -41.49 -3.93 2.36
CA GLU A 420 -42.22 -3.40 3.52
C GLU A 420 -41.86 -1.90 3.71
N GLY A 421 -42.90 -1.06 3.85
CA GLY A 421 -42.76 0.39 3.97
C GLY A 421 -42.83 1.19 2.66
N THR A 422 -42.99 0.55 1.49
CA THR A 422 -43.31 1.24 0.23
C THR A 422 -44.86 1.26 0.08
N LYS A 423 -45.47 2.38 0.49
CA LYS A 423 -46.86 2.70 0.16
C LYS A 423 -46.98 3.36 -1.20
#